data_6c25cabd380ff36fc6a324ea20309cec
#
_entry.id   6c25cabd380ff36fc6a324ea20309cec
#
_cell.length_a   1.000
_cell.length_b   1.000
_cell.length_c   1.000
_cell.angle_alpha   90.00
_cell.angle_beta   90.00
_cell.angle_gamma   90.00
#
_symmetry.space_group_name_H-M   'P 1'
#
loop_
_entity.id
_entity.type
_entity.pdbx_description
1 polymer ?
#
loop_
_entity_poly.entity_id
_entity_poly.type
_entity_poly.pdbx_seq_one_letter_code
_entity_poly.pdbx_strand_id
1 'polypeptide(L)'
;MKAEIVRREAFAVVGLKYRGQNETGEDIPRLWEELAESLEGIENPLNPKAACGIVDNYDEETTVFDYVAGVEVEEPHHVPLGMTRCEIPEQTYAVFRCTSDQLDETYRKIYETWLPQSSYERAEGPDLEEYGPGFLGDEENAEVSIHIPIEEG
;
A
#
# COMPACT_ATOMS: atom_id res chain seq x y z
N MET A 1 2.24 20.78 -0.34
CA MET A 1 1.73 19.39 -0.45
C MET A 1 0.25 19.40 -0.16
N LYS A 2 -0.52 18.77 -1.00
CA LYS A 2 -1.97 18.83 -0.94
C LYS A 2 -2.55 17.45 -0.67
N ALA A 3 -3.37 17.35 0.37
CA ALA A 3 -4.03 16.10 0.75
C ALA A 3 -5.50 16.13 0.36
N GLU A 4 -6.01 14.99 -0.07
CA GLU A 4 -7.43 14.77 -0.28
C GLU A 4 -7.92 13.87 0.86
N ILE A 5 -9.00 14.25 1.51
CA ILE A 5 -9.56 13.46 2.61
C ILE A 5 -10.66 12.56 2.05
N VAL A 6 -10.47 11.26 2.18
CA VAL A 6 -11.34 10.25 1.57
C VAL A 6 -11.77 9.22 2.62
N ARG A 7 -13.06 8.92 2.65
CA ARG A 7 -13.58 7.80 3.43
C ARG A 7 -13.69 6.59 2.52
N ARG A 8 -13.16 5.47 2.94
CA ARG A 8 -13.15 4.25 2.15
C ARG A 8 -13.80 3.09 2.92
N GLU A 9 -14.68 2.36 2.26
CA GLU A 9 -15.31 1.17 2.84
C GLU A 9 -14.29 0.05 3.02
N ALA A 10 -14.62 -0.92 3.87
CA ALA A 10 -13.78 -2.10 4.06
C ALA A 10 -13.57 -2.85 2.74
N PHE A 11 -12.38 -3.39 2.55
CA PHE A 11 -12.03 -4.15 1.35
C PHE A 11 -10.99 -5.22 1.66
N ALA A 12 -10.79 -6.13 0.73
CA ALA A 12 -9.82 -7.21 0.89
C ALA A 12 -8.75 -7.15 -0.21
N VAL A 13 -7.53 -7.52 0.16
CA VAL A 13 -6.37 -7.59 -0.73
C VAL A 13 -5.76 -8.98 -0.60
N VAL A 14 -5.42 -9.60 -1.73
CA VAL A 14 -4.68 -10.86 -1.77
C VAL A 14 -3.34 -10.61 -2.42
N GLY A 15 -2.28 -11.11 -1.83
CA GLY A 15 -0.94 -10.88 -2.36
C GLY A 15 0.15 -11.57 -1.56
N LEU A 16 1.39 -11.15 -1.83
CA LEU A 16 2.60 -11.68 -1.22
C LEU A 16 3.03 -10.80 -0.05
N LYS A 17 3.37 -11.44 1.06
CA LYS A 17 3.76 -10.74 2.28
C LYS A 17 5.27 -10.73 2.45
N TYR A 18 5.80 -9.60 2.90
CA TYR A 18 7.19 -9.39 3.25
C TYR A 18 7.27 -8.84 4.66
N ARG A 19 8.29 -9.26 5.40
CA ARG A 19 8.63 -8.64 6.68
C ARG A 19 10.13 -8.44 6.73
N GLY A 20 10.57 -7.21 6.97
CA GLY A 20 11.98 -6.87 7.02
C GLY A 20 12.19 -5.37 6.98
N GLN A 21 13.42 -4.96 6.68
CA GLN A 21 13.82 -3.55 6.68
C GLN A 21 13.94 -2.95 5.28
N ASN A 22 13.95 -3.79 4.25
CA ASN A 22 14.19 -3.37 2.86
C ASN A 22 15.46 -2.50 2.73
N GLU A 23 16.53 -2.86 3.46
CA GLU A 23 17.77 -2.07 3.55
C GLU A 23 18.41 -1.73 2.22
N THR A 24 18.43 -2.69 1.29
CA THR A 24 19.03 -2.49 -0.03
C THR A 24 18.09 -1.80 -1.00
N GLY A 25 16.82 -1.69 -0.65
CA GLY A 25 15.80 -1.17 -1.54
C GLY A 25 15.38 -2.16 -2.64
N GLU A 26 15.87 -3.40 -2.59
CA GLU A 26 15.59 -4.41 -3.61
C GLU A 26 14.50 -5.41 -3.24
N ASP A 27 14.23 -5.60 -1.94
CA ASP A 27 13.30 -6.60 -1.47
C ASP A 27 11.86 -6.34 -1.93
N ILE A 28 11.40 -5.11 -1.81
CA ILE A 28 10.03 -4.72 -2.20
C ILE A 28 9.84 -4.79 -3.72
N PRO A 29 10.73 -4.24 -4.55
CA PRO A 29 10.61 -4.42 -6.01
C PRO A 29 10.60 -5.87 -6.44
N ARG A 30 11.41 -6.72 -5.82
CA ARG A 30 11.43 -8.16 -6.11
C ARG A 30 10.08 -8.82 -5.77
N LEU A 31 9.45 -8.39 -4.66
CA LEU A 31 8.15 -8.89 -4.26
C LEU A 31 7.08 -8.57 -5.33
N TRP A 32 7.12 -7.35 -5.87
CA TRP A 32 6.22 -6.96 -6.95
C TRP A 32 6.43 -7.76 -8.23
N GLU A 33 7.69 -8.08 -8.56
CA GLU A 33 8.00 -8.94 -9.71
C GLU A 33 7.41 -10.34 -9.52
N GLU A 34 7.54 -10.91 -8.33
CA GLU A 34 6.97 -12.21 -8.00
C GLU A 34 5.44 -12.20 -8.09
N LEU A 35 4.81 -11.12 -7.61
CA LEU A 35 3.36 -10.98 -7.70
C LEU A 35 2.91 -10.93 -9.15
N ALA A 36 3.59 -10.18 -10.00
CA ALA A 36 3.24 -10.06 -11.41
C ALA A 36 3.23 -11.42 -12.11
N GLU A 37 4.17 -12.31 -11.75
CA GLU A 37 4.24 -13.67 -12.30
C GLU A 37 3.11 -14.57 -11.78
N SER A 38 2.48 -14.21 -10.66
CA SER A 38 1.51 -15.05 -9.96
C SER A 38 0.07 -14.54 -10.07
N LEU A 39 -0.18 -13.47 -10.80
CA LEU A 39 -1.50 -12.82 -10.86
C LEU A 39 -2.63 -13.73 -11.33
N GLU A 40 -2.35 -14.66 -12.23
CA GLU A 40 -3.36 -15.57 -12.76
C GLU A 40 -4.00 -16.46 -11.70
N GLY A 41 -3.29 -16.70 -10.61
CA GLY A 41 -3.80 -17.52 -9.51
C GLY A 41 -4.77 -16.80 -8.58
N ILE A 42 -4.93 -15.50 -8.72
CA ILE A 42 -5.79 -14.71 -7.85
C ILE A 42 -7.21 -14.67 -8.40
N GLU A 43 -8.19 -15.06 -7.56
CA GLU A 43 -9.60 -15.04 -7.94
C GLU A 43 -10.23 -13.66 -7.74
N ASN A 44 -11.14 -13.30 -8.65
CA ASN A 44 -12.00 -12.12 -8.55
C ASN A 44 -11.26 -10.81 -8.26
N PRO A 45 -10.17 -10.50 -9.00
CA PRO A 45 -9.54 -9.20 -8.83
C PRO A 45 -10.47 -8.11 -9.36
N LEU A 46 -10.66 -7.04 -8.57
CA LEU A 46 -11.52 -5.92 -8.98
C LEU A 46 -10.88 -5.13 -10.11
N ASN A 47 -9.57 -4.99 -10.07
CA ASN A 47 -8.82 -4.35 -11.13
C ASN A 47 -7.46 -5.05 -11.26
N PRO A 48 -7.34 -6.04 -12.17
CA PRO A 48 -6.12 -6.85 -12.25
C PRO A 48 -4.89 -6.10 -12.71
N LYS A 49 -5.05 -4.85 -13.20
CA LYS A 49 -3.93 -4.02 -13.62
C LYS A 49 -3.50 -3.03 -12.56
N ALA A 50 -4.32 -2.84 -11.54
CA ALA A 50 -3.98 -1.96 -10.42
C ALA A 50 -3.41 -2.79 -9.27
N ALA A 51 -2.50 -2.22 -8.52
CA ALA A 51 -1.82 -2.89 -7.43
C ALA A 51 -2.00 -2.10 -6.15
N CYS A 52 -2.02 -2.81 -5.02
CA CYS A 52 -2.14 -2.20 -3.71
C CYS A 52 -1.02 -2.71 -2.81
N GLY A 53 -0.19 -1.79 -2.29
CA GLY A 53 0.80 -2.09 -1.28
C GLY A 53 0.23 -1.74 0.09
N ILE A 54 0.45 -2.62 1.06
CA ILE A 54 -0.01 -2.40 2.44
C ILE A 54 1.21 -2.37 3.34
N VAL A 55 1.43 -1.27 4.05
CA VAL A 55 2.53 -1.09 4.99
C VAL A 55 1.96 -1.08 6.40
N ASP A 56 2.40 -2.02 7.24
CA ASP A 56 1.87 -2.17 8.59
C ASP A 56 2.95 -2.58 9.57
N ASN A 57 2.64 -2.45 10.85
CA ASN A 57 3.48 -2.91 11.94
C ASN A 57 4.93 -2.40 11.89
N TYR A 58 5.09 -1.12 11.56
CA TYR A 58 6.41 -0.50 11.52
C TYR A 58 6.98 -0.34 12.94
N ASP A 59 8.17 -0.90 13.15
CA ASP A 59 8.90 -0.80 14.41
C ASP A 59 9.99 0.27 14.28
N GLU A 60 9.84 1.35 15.03
CA GLU A 60 10.78 2.47 14.97
C GLU A 60 12.20 2.11 15.46
N GLU A 61 12.32 1.16 16.38
CA GLU A 61 13.62 0.75 16.91
C GLU A 61 14.41 -0.09 15.92
N THR A 62 13.75 -1.05 15.28
CA THR A 62 14.41 -1.99 14.36
C THR A 62 14.25 -1.60 12.91
N THR A 63 13.34 -0.70 12.59
CA THR A 63 12.90 -0.33 11.23
C THR A 63 12.29 -1.49 10.44
N VAL A 64 11.93 -2.57 11.11
CA VAL A 64 11.25 -3.71 10.50
C VAL A 64 9.77 -3.37 10.31
N PHE A 65 9.20 -3.77 9.20
CA PHE A 65 7.79 -3.57 8.91
C PHE A 65 7.23 -4.73 8.10
N ASP A 66 5.90 -4.82 8.08
CA ASP A 66 5.18 -5.76 7.22
C ASP A 66 4.76 -5.03 5.96
N TYR A 67 4.90 -5.71 4.82
CA TYR A 67 4.47 -5.18 3.53
C TYR A 67 3.73 -6.28 2.77
N VAL A 68 2.59 -5.93 2.17
CA VAL A 68 1.88 -6.85 1.28
C VAL A 68 1.81 -6.21 -0.10
N ALA A 69 2.33 -6.90 -1.09
CA ALA A 69 2.18 -6.54 -2.49
C ALA A 69 1.01 -7.35 -3.04
N GLY A 70 -0.08 -6.70 -3.37
CA GLY A 70 -1.29 -7.42 -3.75
C GLY A 70 -2.22 -6.65 -4.64
N VAL A 71 -3.39 -7.25 -4.87
CA VAL A 71 -4.47 -6.64 -5.62
C VAL A 71 -5.75 -6.74 -4.82
N GLU A 72 -6.62 -5.73 -4.98
CA GLU A 72 -7.92 -5.73 -4.34
C GLU A 72 -8.79 -6.80 -5.00
N VAL A 73 -9.50 -7.57 -4.18
CA VAL A 73 -10.34 -8.67 -4.66
C VAL A 73 -11.76 -8.53 -4.11
N GLU A 74 -12.70 -9.10 -4.85
CA GLU A 74 -14.10 -9.16 -4.44
C GLU A 74 -14.38 -10.56 -3.89
N GLU A 75 -14.72 -10.66 -2.60
CA GLU A 75 -15.08 -11.91 -1.93
C GLU A 75 -14.21 -13.12 -2.32
N PRO A 76 -12.91 -13.10 -1.98
CA PRO A 76 -12.04 -14.21 -2.36
C PRO A 76 -12.42 -15.48 -1.61
N HIS A 77 -12.74 -16.53 -2.36
CA HIS A 77 -13.01 -17.85 -1.79
C HIS A 77 -11.75 -18.69 -1.68
N HIS A 78 -10.69 -18.29 -2.39
CA HIS A 78 -9.45 -19.03 -2.47
C HIS A 78 -8.26 -18.09 -2.41
N VAL A 79 -7.31 -18.40 -1.55
CA VAL A 79 -6.04 -17.69 -1.46
C VAL A 79 -4.96 -18.62 -2.03
N PRO A 80 -4.26 -18.23 -3.11
CA PRO A 80 -3.22 -19.08 -3.69
C PRO A 80 -2.15 -19.46 -2.67
N LEU A 81 -1.55 -20.63 -2.85
CA LEU A 81 -0.48 -21.11 -1.98
C LEU A 81 0.67 -20.09 -1.97
N GLY A 82 1.13 -19.73 -0.78
CA GLY A 82 2.19 -18.74 -0.60
C GLY A 82 1.72 -17.30 -0.54
N MET A 83 0.44 -17.06 -0.75
CA MET A 83 -0.14 -15.73 -0.63
C MET A 83 -0.89 -15.55 0.68
N THR A 84 -1.22 -14.30 0.99
CA THR A 84 -1.99 -13.95 2.17
C THR A 84 -3.20 -13.09 1.78
N ARG A 85 -4.22 -13.13 2.62
CA ARG A 85 -5.40 -12.27 2.49
C ARG A 85 -5.36 -11.24 3.60
N CYS A 86 -5.53 -9.98 3.24
CA CYS A 86 -5.62 -8.89 4.19
C CYS A 86 -6.98 -8.24 4.10
N GLU A 87 -7.66 -8.12 5.23
CA GLU A 87 -8.90 -7.37 5.32
C GLU A 87 -8.60 -6.00 5.88
N ILE A 88 -8.96 -4.97 5.12
CA ILE A 88 -8.73 -3.59 5.50
C ILE A 88 -10.06 -3.00 5.96
N PRO A 89 -10.15 -2.53 7.22
CA PRO A 89 -11.42 -2.02 7.73
C PRO A 89 -11.80 -0.68 7.10
N GLU A 90 -13.05 -0.32 7.24
CA GLU A 90 -13.51 1.00 6.83
C GLU A 90 -12.73 2.08 7.59
N GLN A 91 -12.26 3.09 6.87
CA GLN A 91 -11.34 4.08 7.43
C GLN A 91 -11.37 5.38 6.64
N THR A 92 -11.03 6.47 7.31
CA THR A 92 -10.79 7.76 6.67
C THR A 92 -9.30 7.93 6.43
N TYR A 93 -8.94 8.38 5.24
CA TYR A 93 -7.54 8.54 4.83
C TYR A 93 -7.26 9.94 4.34
N ALA A 94 -6.03 10.40 4.57
CA ALA A 94 -5.45 11.51 3.83
C ALA A 94 -4.71 10.90 2.63
N VAL A 95 -5.03 11.32 1.44
CA VAL A 95 -4.50 10.76 0.20
C VAL A 95 -3.56 11.75 -0.48
N PHE A 96 -2.36 11.28 -0.81
CA PHE A 96 -1.32 12.07 -1.46
C PHE A 96 -0.90 11.37 -2.74
N ARG A 97 -0.83 12.11 -3.83
CA ARG A 97 -0.45 11.55 -5.14
C ARG A 97 0.97 11.92 -5.49
N CYS A 98 1.71 10.95 -6.01
CA CYS A 98 3.06 11.16 -6.48
C CYS A 98 3.39 10.09 -7.52
N THR A 99 4.63 10.08 -8.01
CA THR A 99 5.12 9.00 -8.85
C THR A 99 5.97 8.06 -8.00
N SER A 100 6.18 6.83 -8.47
CA SER A 100 6.88 5.79 -7.70
C SER A 100 8.31 6.19 -7.33
N ASP A 101 8.98 6.98 -8.17
CA ASP A 101 10.33 7.49 -7.89
C ASP A 101 10.37 8.53 -6.77
N GLN A 102 9.23 9.12 -6.44
CA GLN A 102 9.10 10.13 -5.38
C GLN A 102 8.52 9.58 -4.08
N LEU A 103 8.30 8.28 -4.02
CA LEU A 103 7.58 7.64 -2.92
C LEU A 103 8.20 7.92 -1.55
N ASP A 104 9.50 7.66 -1.39
CA ASP A 104 10.19 7.85 -0.11
C ASP A 104 10.20 9.30 0.34
N GLU A 105 10.45 10.23 -0.59
CA GLU A 105 10.43 11.65 -0.29
C GLU A 105 9.05 12.11 0.12
N THR A 106 8.01 11.60 -0.55
CA THR A 106 6.63 11.95 -0.24
C THR A 106 6.23 11.45 1.14
N TYR A 107 6.57 10.22 1.50
CA TYR A 107 6.34 9.69 2.86
C TYR A 107 7.00 10.57 3.92
N ARG A 108 8.25 10.97 3.68
CA ARG A 108 8.96 11.82 4.62
C ARG A 108 8.25 13.16 4.82
N LYS A 109 7.83 13.79 3.74
CA LYS A 109 7.11 15.07 3.81
C LYS A 109 5.77 14.93 4.53
N ILE A 110 5.07 13.82 4.35
CA ILE A 110 3.80 13.56 5.03
C ILE A 110 4.02 13.50 6.54
N TYR A 111 4.93 12.66 7.00
CA TYR A 111 5.15 12.41 8.42
C TYR A 111 5.91 13.52 9.13
N GLU A 112 6.87 14.14 8.47
CA GLU A 112 7.68 15.19 9.10
C GLU A 112 7.06 16.58 9.03
N THR A 113 6.24 16.85 8.01
CA THR A 113 5.73 18.20 7.77
C THR A 113 4.21 18.28 7.77
N TRP A 114 3.56 17.51 6.90
CA TRP A 114 2.11 17.66 6.71
C TRP A 114 1.32 17.25 7.96
N LEU A 115 1.56 16.05 8.46
CA LEU A 115 0.78 15.51 9.57
C LEU A 115 0.94 16.34 10.85
N PRO A 116 2.17 16.74 11.27
CA PRO A 116 2.33 17.58 12.45
C PRO A 116 1.66 18.95 12.33
N GLN A 117 1.54 19.49 11.12
CA GLN A 117 0.94 20.81 10.88
C GLN A 117 -0.57 20.73 10.62
N SER A 118 -1.10 19.53 10.44
CA SER A 118 -2.52 19.33 10.18
C SER A 118 -3.31 19.30 11.49
N SER A 119 -4.64 19.33 11.37
CA SER A 119 -5.56 19.14 12.50
C SER A 119 -5.83 17.66 12.76
N TYR A 120 -5.18 16.76 12.06
CA TYR A 120 -5.41 15.33 12.15
C TYR A 120 -4.30 14.62 12.90
N GLU A 121 -4.62 13.46 13.44
CA GLU A 121 -3.66 12.52 14.01
C GLU A 121 -3.71 11.24 13.18
N ARG A 122 -2.61 10.50 13.18
CA ARG A 122 -2.58 9.19 12.51
C ARG A 122 -3.45 8.21 13.30
N ALA A 123 -4.43 7.62 12.62
CA ALA A 123 -5.27 6.57 13.20
C ALA A 123 -4.55 5.22 13.13
N GLU A 124 -5.05 4.24 13.88
CA GLU A 124 -4.55 2.87 13.79
C GLU A 124 -4.93 2.26 12.46
N GLY A 125 -4.03 1.45 11.92
CA GLY A 125 -4.24 0.75 10.67
C GLY A 125 -3.04 0.90 9.73
N PRO A 126 -3.04 0.18 8.62
CA PRO A 126 -1.93 0.23 7.66
C PRO A 126 -1.99 1.48 6.78
N ASP A 127 -0.82 1.88 6.31
CA ASP A 127 -0.72 2.83 5.21
C ASP A 127 -0.91 2.04 3.92
N LEU A 128 -1.57 2.64 2.94
CA LEU A 128 -1.82 2.00 1.66
C LEU A 128 -1.11 2.74 0.54
N GLU A 129 -0.64 1.98 -0.44
CA GLU A 129 -0.05 2.51 -1.67
C GLU A 129 -0.86 1.95 -2.82
N GLU A 130 -1.67 2.79 -3.46
CA GLU A 130 -2.42 2.36 -4.63
C GLU A 130 -1.68 2.78 -5.89
N TYR A 131 -1.28 1.81 -6.69
CA TYR A 131 -0.58 2.01 -7.95
C TYR A 131 -1.59 1.97 -9.08
N GLY A 132 -1.45 2.88 -10.04
CA GLY A 132 -2.33 2.97 -11.19
C GLY A 132 -2.13 1.82 -12.19
N PRO A 133 -3.00 1.75 -13.20
CA PRO A 133 -2.85 0.77 -14.27
C PRO A 133 -1.48 0.92 -14.94
N GLY A 134 -0.85 -0.20 -15.28
CA GLY A 134 0.46 -0.21 -15.90
C GLY A 134 1.62 -0.48 -14.95
N PHE A 135 1.41 -0.33 -13.65
CA PHE A 135 2.49 -0.58 -12.67
C PHE A 135 3.04 -2.00 -12.78
N LEU A 136 2.16 -3.00 -12.87
CA LEU A 136 2.56 -4.40 -13.00
C LEU A 136 3.00 -4.77 -14.42
N GLY A 137 2.88 -3.85 -15.37
CA GLY A 137 3.32 -4.03 -16.76
C GLY A 137 4.63 -3.33 -17.10
N ASP A 138 5.51 -3.13 -16.11
CA ASP A 138 6.83 -2.51 -16.25
C ASP A 138 6.81 -1.02 -16.64
N GLU A 139 5.76 -0.31 -16.32
CA GLU A 139 5.72 1.13 -16.56
C GLU A 139 6.63 1.83 -15.53
N GLU A 140 7.59 2.61 -16.01
CA GLU A 140 8.45 3.41 -15.14
C GLU A 140 7.68 4.62 -14.61
N ASN A 141 7.97 5.00 -13.37
CA ASN A 141 7.37 6.18 -12.73
C ASN A 141 5.83 6.14 -12.72
N ALA A 142 5.28 4.97 -12.39
CA ALA A 142 3.84 4.80 -12.27
C ALA A 142 3.28 5.76 -11.21
N GLU A 143 2.06 6.23 -11.43
CA GLU A 143 1.36 7.02 -10.42
C GLU A 143 1.04 6.17 -9.21
N VAL A 144 1.24 6.73 -8.02
CA VAL A 144 0.89 6.08 -6.77
C VAL A 144 0.14 7.06 -5.88
N SER A 145 -0.89 6.55 -5.21
CA SER A 145 -1.65 7.31 -4.22
C SER A 145 -1.33 6.71 -2.85
N ILE A 146 -0.73 7.52 -1.97
CA ILE A 146 -0.43 7.12 -0.60
C ILE A 146 -1.64 7.45 0.26
N HIS A 147 -2.17 6.45 0.96
CA HIS A 147 -3.30 6.61 1.87
C HIS A 147 -2.82 6.45 3.30
N ILE A 148 -2.92 7.52 4.09
CA ILE A 148 -2.53 7.51 5.49
C ILE A 148 -3.81 7.52 6.34
N PRO A 149 -4.03 6.53 7.21
CA PRO A 149 -5.21 6.54 8.05
C PRO A 149 -5.15 7.70 9.05
N ILE A 150 -6.23 8.46 9.15
CA ILE A 150 -6.28 9.66 9.99
C ILE A 150 -7.56 9.70 10.81
N GLU A 151 -7.48 10.44 11.91
CA GLU A 151 -8.63 10.79 12.74
C GLU A 151 -8.48 12.23 13.22
N GLU A 152 -9.56 12.82 13.70
CA GLU A 152 -9.49 14.17 14.21
C GLU A 152 -8.67 14.20 15.51
N GLY A 153 -7.72 15.13 15.55
CA GLY A 153 -6.86 15.32 16.72
C GLY A 153 -7.50 16.16 17.82
#